data_fdde6fe779d1d8db5f96197e76fc3ed4
#
_entry.id   fdde6fe779d1d8db5f96197e76fc3ed4
#
_cell.length_a   1.000
_cell.length_b   1.000
_cell.length_c   1.000
_cell.angle_alpha   90.00
_cell.angle_beta   90.00
_cell.angle_gamma   90.00
#
_symmetry.space_group_name_H-M   'P 1'
#
loop_
_entity.id
_entity.type
_entity.pdbx_description
1 polymer ?
#
loop_
_entity_poly.entity_id
_entity_poly.type
_entity_poly.pdbx_seq_one_letter_code
_entity_poly.pdbx_strand_id
1 'polypeptide(L)'
;MGAPCFAQNEEKLPVPITEYFDLAYVDGGGDRQKLDLYIPARGDRTKKLPLVVWIHGGGWAKGSKDGIGNCSWVLQEGYALASIGYRLTDVAPFPAQLDDCKAGIQWLKKNGNEFGVDADRIVVWGSSAGGHLVAMLGTTGDPETTKDDIDGVIDWFGPSELLTMQEQRTLPVDLDANAPDSYESRLVGGTLQENPEKAKAASPLTHVTADDTPILIFHGNEDALVPLKQSYLLVKAYDNMAVPAQLVVIEGAGHGGPAFQTTGARKVMLDFLNERTAEVEKSE
;
A
#
# COMPACT_ATOMS: atom_id res chain seq x y z
N MET A 1 -6.86 -16.18 -36.80
CA MET A 1 -6.18 -14.88 -36.75
C MET A 1 -5.80 -14.64 -35.31
N GLY A 2 -4.51 -14.79 -34.99
CA GLY A 2 -4.01 -14.70 -33.62
C GLY A 2 -3.95 -13.25 -33.16
N ALA A 3 -4.42 -13.00 -31.95
CA ALA A 3 -4.23 -11.73 -31.28
C ALA A 3 -2.73 -11.48 -31.00
N PRO A 4 -2.22 -10.26 -31.18
CA PRO A 4 -0.83 -9.99 -30.88
C PRO A 4 -0.61 -10.09 -29.36
N CYS A 5 0.28 -10.98 -28.98
CA CYS A 5 0.87 -11.04 -27.65
C CYS A 5 1.70 -9.74 -27.49
N PHE A 6 1.22 -8.80 -26.72
CA PHE A 6 2.04 -7.68 -26.28
C PHE A 6 3.09 -8.23 -25.33
N ALA A 7 4.30 -8.42 -25.86
CA ALA A 7 5.48 -8.63 -25.03
C ALA A 7 5.55 -7.48 -24.04
N GLN A 8 5.58 -7.80 -22.74
CA GLN A 8 5.96 -6.84 -21.72
C GLN A 8 7.39 -6.42 -22.06
N ASN A 9 7.57 -5.20 -22.54
CA ASN A 9 8.88 -4.59 -22.57
C ASN A 9 9.32 -4.46 -21.13
N GLU A 10 10.25 -5.29 -20.70
CA GLU A 10 11.08 -4.99 -19.52
C GLU A 10 11.83 -3.69 -19.83
N GLU A 11 11.28 -2.56 -19.41
CA GLU A 11 11.98 -1.28 -19.48
C GLU A 11 13.22 -1.43 -18.62
N LYS A 12 14.36 -1.52 -19.26
CA LYS A 12 15.67 -1.53 -18.62
C LYS A 12 15.79 -0.22 -17.84
N LEU A 13 15.78 -0.27 -16.52
CA LEU A 13 15.92 0.93 -15.69
C LEU A 13 17.21 1.66 -16.08
N PRO A 14 17.15 2.97 -16.43
CA PRO A 14 18.31 3.71 -16.94
C PRO A 14 19.37 4.01 -15.87
N VAL A 15 19.03 3.81 -14.58
CA VAL A 15 19.94 4.02 -13.45
C VAL A 15 20.38 2.69 -12.85
N PRO A 16 21.67 2.48 -12.53
CA PRO A 16 22.11 1.33 -11.78
C PRO A 16 21.43 1.29 -10.40
N ILE A 17 21.05 0.10 -9.96
CA ILE A 17 20.36 -0.13 -8.68
C ILE A 17 21.22 -1.04 -7.82
N THR A 18 21.38 -0.69 -6.55
CA THR A 18 21.90 -1.60 -5.52
C THR A 18 20.71 -2.25 -4.82
N GLU A 19 20.71 -3.55 -4.76
CA GLU A 19 19.62 -4.35 -4.23
C GLU A 19 20.07 -5.06 -2.96
N TYR A 20 19.21 -5.05 -1.94
CA TYR A 20 19.40 -5.76 -0.68
C TYR A 20 18.17 -6.63 -0.46
N PHE A 21 18.36 -7.94 -0.43
CA PHE A 21 17.27 -8.90 -0.31
C PHE A 21 17.21 -9.52 1.08
N ASP A 22 16.01 -9.94 1.46
CA ASP A 22 15.76 -10.73 2.66
C ASP A 22 16.23 -10.09 3.97
N LEU A 23 16.16 -8.76 4.05
CA LEU A 23 16.44 -8.02 5.28
C LEU A 23 15.35 -8.34 6.32
N ALA A 24 15.72 -9.08 7.39
CA ALA A 24 14.80 -9.45 8.45
C ALA A 24 14.49 -8.21 9.31
N TYR A 25 13.22 -7.85 9.41
CA TYR A 25 12.77 -6.72 10.23
C TYR A 25 12.24 -7.14 11.61
N VAL A 26 12.11 -8.46 11.84
CA VAL A 26 11.82 -9.06 13.14
C VAL A 26 12.92 -10.08 13.47
N ASP A 27 13.57 -9.93 14.62
CA ASP A 27 14.58 -10.88 15.09
C ASP A 27 13.95 -12.24 15.35
N GLY A 28 14.47 -13.28 14.70
CA GLY A 28 13.90 -14.63 14.76
C GLY A 28 12.56 -14.78 14.04
N GLY A 29 12.15 -13.80 13.24
CA GLY A 29 10.94 -13.83 12.42
C GLY A 29 11.00 -14.90 11.32
N GLY A 30 9.83 -15.22 10.75
CA GLY A 30 9.69 -16.15 9.63
C GLY A 30 10.08 -15.53 8.28
N ASP A 31 10.05 -16.36 7.22
CA ASP A 31 10.39 -15.92 5.85
C ASP A 31 9.50 -14.79 5.32
N ARG A 32 8.30 -14.64 5.86
CA ARG A 32 7.38 -13.57 5.50
C ARG A 32 7.70 -12.23 6.17
N GLN A 33 8.50 -12.24 7.25
CA GLN A 33 8.87 -11.06 8.02
C GLN A 33 10.22 -10.50 7.59
N LYS A 34 10.37 -10.32 6.27
CA LYS A 34 11.55 -9.76 5.59
C LYS A 34 11.11 -8.70 4.60
N LEU A 35 12.01 -7.80 4.30
CA LEU A 35 11.85 -6.79 3.25
C LEU A 35 13.02 -6.84 2.26
N ASP A 36 12.77 -6.31 1.05
CA ASP A 36 13.81 -6.02 0.07
C ASP A 36 13.94 -4.51 -0.09
N LEU A 37 15.16 -4.04 -0.33
CA LEU A 37 15.46 -2.62 -0.45
C LEU A 37 16.25 -2.37 -1.74
N TYR A 38 15.79 -1.38 -2.53
CA TYR A 38 16.33 -1.03 -3.83
C TYR A 38 16.78 0.44 -3.80
N ILE A 39 18.06 0.67 -4.04
CA ILE A 39 18.69 2.00 -3.97
C ILE A 39 19.21 2.39 -5.35
N PRO A 40 18.64 3.39 -6.04
CA PRO A 40 19.16 3.86 -7.30
C PRO A 40 20.49 4.56 -7.10
N ALA A 41 21.41 4.35 -8.04
CA ALA A 41 22.67 5.10 -8.07
C ALA A 41 22.39 6.59 -8.28
N ARG A 42 23.13 7.42 -7.58
CA ARG A 42 23.04 8.88 -7.64
C ARG A 42 24.42 9.52 -7.69
N GLY A 43 24.48 10.71 -8.30
CA GLY A 43 25.73 11.47 -8.40
C GLY A 43 26.19 12.03 -7.05
N ASP A 44 25.27 12.56 -6.25
CA ASP A 44 25.54 13.10 -4.92
C ASP A 44 25.18 12.08 -3.84
N ARG A 45 26.19 11.46 -3.25
CA ARG A 45 26.04 10.47 -2.17
C ARG A 45 25.83 11.10 -0.79
N THR A 46 25.93 12.42 -0.67
CA THR A 46 25.71 13.11 0.61
C THR A 46 24.24 13.32 0.91
N LYS A 47 23.40 13.38 -0.13
CA LYS A 47 21.95 13.50 0.04
C LYS A 47 21.31 12.12 0.19
N LYS A 48 20.48 11.95 1.19
CA LYS A 48 19.67 10.74 1.38
C LYS A 48 18.47 10.76 0.44
N LEU A 49 17.98 9.59 0.04
CA LEU A 49 16.82 9.45 -0.84
C LEU A 49 15.54 9.31 -0.03
N PRO A 50 14.45 10.01 -0.41
CA PRO A 50 13.13 9.70 0.13
C PRO A 50 12.74 8.27 -0.23
N LEU A 51 11.87 7.67 0.58
CA LEU A 51 11.53 6.26 0.51
C LEU A 51 10.08 6.04 0.11
N VAL A 52 9.87 5.18 -0.88
CA VAL A 52 8.58 4.55 -1.15
C VAL A 52 8.58 3.14 -0.56
N VAL A 53 7.57 2.79 0.21
CA VAL A 53 7.41 1.44 0.79
C VAL A 53 6.24 0.76 0.08
N TRP A 54 6.54 -0.30 -0.68
CA TRP A 54 5.54 -1.09 -1.37
C TRP A 54 5.01 -2.23 -0.50
N ILE A 55 3.68 -2.37 -0.44
CA ILE A 55 2.98 -3.47 0.23
C ILE A 55 2.14 -4.21 -0.80
N HIS A 56 2.45 -5.49 -1.00
CA HIS A 56 1.82 -6.32 -2.03
C HIS A 56 0.36 -6.63 -1.73
N GLY A 57 -0.43 -6.85 -2.79
CA GLY A 57 -1.78 -7.38 -2.72
C GLY A 57 -1.83 -8.90 -2.59
N GLY A 58 -3.01 -9.47 -2.84
CA GLY A 58 -3.22 -10.92 -2.88
C GLY A 58 -4.21 -11.43 -1.84
N GLY A 59 -5.19 -10.61 -1.43
CA GLY A 59 -6.24 -10.99 -0.49
C GLY A 59 -5.70 -11.43 0.87
N TRP A 60 -4.57 -10.87 1.29
CA TRP A 60 -3.85 -11.23 2.53
C TRP A 60 -3.46 -12.72 2.64
N ALA A 61 -3.76 -13.54 1.62
CA ALA A 61 -3.57 -14.99 1.59
C ALA A 61 -2.51 -15.46 0.59
N LYS A 62 -1.98 -14.56 -0.25
CA LYS A 62 -0.96 -14.82 -1.27
C LYS A 62 -0.19 -13.54 -1.61
N GLY A 63 0.80 -13.67 -2.50
CA GLY A 63 1.71 -12.57 -2.84
C GLY A 63 3.00 -12.61 -2.04
N SER A 64 3.94 -11.75 -2.39
CA SER A 64 5.25 -11.63 -1.73
C SER A 64 5.87 -10.27 -1.99
N LYS A 65 6.95 -9.96 -1.27
CA LYS A 65 7.78 -8.78 -1.46
C LYS A 65 8.51 -8.73 -2.81
N ASP A 66 8.58 -9.86 -3.54
CA ASP A 66 9.36 -9.98 -4.79
C ASP A 66 8.74 -9.21 -5.97
N GLY A 67 7.47 -8.81 -5.87
CA GLY A 67 6.70 -8.18 -6.94
C GLY A 67 6.67 -6.66 -6.89
N ILE A 68 7.74 -5.98 -7.33
CA ILE A 68 7.81 -4.50 -7.34
C ILE A 68 7.46 -3.84 -8.71
N GLY A 69 7.04 -4.63 -9.70
CA GLY A 69 6.84 -4.14 -11.09
C GLY A 69 5.94 -2.92 -11.21
N ASN A 70 4.93 -2.80 -10.35
CA ASN A 70 3.99 -1.69 -10.39
C ASN A 70 4.57 -0.35 -9.93
N CYS A 71 5.58 -0.37 -9.06
CA CYS A 71 6.16 0.82 -8.44
C CYS A 71 7.66 1.04 -8.77
N SER A 72 8.31 0.11 -9.47
CA SER A 72 9.75 0.17 -9.77
C SER A 72 10.19 1.44 -10.51
N TRP A 73 9.28 2.11 -11.22
CA TRP A 73 9.56 3.36 -11.95
C TRP A 73 9.99 4.51 -11.02
N VAL A 74 9.62 4.49 -9.72
CA VAL A 74 10.01 5.55 -8.76
C VAL A 74 11.53 5.60 -8.55
N LEU A 75 12.25 4.49 -8.80
CA LEU A 75 13.71 4.44 -8.73
C LEU A 75 14.36 5.37 -9.76
N GLN A 76 13.71 5.62 -10.90
CA GLN A 76 14.18 6.55 -11.92
C GLN A 76 13.91 8.00 -11.54
N GLU A 77 12.93 8.22 -10.66
CA GLU A 77 12.53 9.55 -10.17
C GLU A 77 13.31 9.97 -8.90
N GLY A 78 14.30 9.15 -8.49
CA GLY A 78 15.18 9.48 -7.37
C GLY A 78 14.66 9.04 -5.98
N TYR A 79 13.74 8.13 -5.94
CA TYR A 79 13.27 7.50 -4.71
C TYR A 79 14.00 6.17 -4.46
N ALA A 80 14.29 5.87 -3.20
CA ALA A 80 14.54 4.50 -2.77
C ALA A 80 13.21 3.74 -2.72
N LEU A 81 13.25 2.42 -2.87
CA LEU A 81 12.06 1.58 -2.81
C LEU A 81 12.31 0.42 -1.86
N ALA A 82 11.45 0.24 -0.86
CA ALA A 82 11.39 -0.96 -0.05
C ALA A 82 10.14 -1.77 -0.40
N SER A 83 10.24 -3.10 -0.38
CA SER A 83 9.09 -3.99 -0.54
C SER A 83 8.98 -4.88 0.69
N ILE A 84 7.85 -4.81 1.40
CA ILE A 84 7.64 -5.53 2.66
C ILE A 84 6.84 -6.80 2.41
N GLY A 85 7.37 -7.96 2.87
CA GLY A 85 6.59 -9.16 3.09
C GLY A 85 5.83 -9.07 4.41
N TYR A 86 4.75 -9.82 4.55
CA TYR A 86 3.97 -9.90 5.79
C TYR A 86 3.36 -11.30 5.93
N ARG A 87 3.04 -11.71 7.17
CA ARG A 87 2.37 -13.00 7.44
C ARG A 87 1.02 -13.05 6.75
N LEU A 88 0.78 -14.12 6.02
CA LEU A 88 -0.50 -14.34 5.35
C LEU A 88 -1.53 -14.95 6.31
N THR A 89 -2.79 -14.98 5.88
CA THR A 89 -3.91 -15.44 6.71
C THR A 89 -3.91 -16.95 7.03
N ASP A 90 -3.09 -17.73 6.33
CA ASP A 90 -2.79 -19.14 6.67
C ASP A 90 -1.85 -19.27 7.88
N VAL A 91 -1.11 -18.21 8.20
CA VAL A 91 -0.20 -18.17 9.37
C VAL A 91 -0.90 -17.51 10.57
N ALA A 92 -1.53 -16.36 10.36
CA ALA A 92 -2.26 -15.64 11.42
C ALA A 92 -3.32 -14.70 10.84
N PRO A 93 -4.47 -14.50 11.52
CA PRO A 93 -5.45 -13.50 11.15
C PRO A 93 -4.97 -12.08 11.48
N PHE A 94 -5.75 -11.08 11.07
CA PHE A 94 -5.56 -9.68 11.50
C PHE A 94 -5.55 -9.60 13.05
N PRO A 95 -4.65 -8.79 13.65
CA PRO A 95 -3.86 -7.72 13.02
C PRO A 95 -2.46 -8.11 12.52
N ALA A 96 -2.11 -9.40 12.46
CA ALA A 96 -0.74 -9.86 12.17
C ALA A 96 -0.13 -9.22 10.90
N GLN A 97 -0.91 -8.98 9.85
CA GLN A 97 -0.48 -8.35 8.60
C GLN A 97 -0.08 -6.89 8.83
N LEU A 98 -0.90 -6.16 9.59
CA LEU A 98 -0.64 -4.75 9.93
C LEU A 98 0.56 -4.62 10.87
N ASP A 99 0.66 -5.49 11.88
CA ASP A 99 1.79 -5.49 12.81
C ASP A 99 3.12 -5.73 12.09
N ASP A 100 3.13 -6.63 11.10
CA ASP A 100 4.32 -6.89 10.29
C ASP A 100 4.68 -5.68 9.42
N CYS A 101 3.70 -5.01 8.80
CA CYS A 101 3.95 -3.79 8.04
C CYS A 101 4.50 -2.67 8.94
N LYS A 102 3.93 -2.49 10.13
CA LYS A 102 4.43 -1.55 11.15
C LYS A 102 5.87 -1.86 11.53
N ALA A 103 6.17 -3.12 11.85
CA ALA A 103 7.52 -3.54 12.19
C ALA A 103 8.53 -3.29 11.06
N GLY A 104 8.14 -3.52 9.80
CA GLY A 104 8.96 -3.22 8.63
C GLY A 104 9.27 -1.73 8.50
N ILE A 105 8.29 -0.84 8.72
CA ILE A 105 8.49 0.61 8.71
C ILE A 105 9.41 1.03 9.85
N GLN A 106 9.20 0.52 11.05
CA GLN A 106 10.07 0.82 12.20
C GLN A 106 11.52 0.37 11.96
N TRP A 107 11.70 -0.79 11.32
CA TRP A 107 13.04 -1.25 10.93
C TRP A 107 13.69 -0.28 9.92
N LEU A 108 12.94 0.19 8.93
CA LEU A 108 13.39 1.18 7.93
C LEU A 108 13.74 2.52 8.59
N LYS A 109 12.93 3.00 9.52
CA LYS A 109 13.21 4.19 10.34
C LYS A 109 14.54 4.08 11.08
N LYS A 110 14.77 2.93 11.70
CA LYS A 110 15.97 2.68 12.50
C LYS A 110 17.23 2.50 11.64
N ASN A 111 17.13 1.77 10.52
CA ASN A 111 18.29 1.28 9.78
C ASN A 111 18.48 1.95 8.40
N GLY A 112 17.45 2.59 7.84
CA GLY A 112 17.46 3.14 6.48
C GLY A 112 18.61 4.10 6.20
N ASN A 113 19.05 4.84 7.21
CA ASN A 113 20.17 5.75 7.12
C ASN A 113 21.49 5.08 6.69
N GLU A 114 21.72 3.83 7.07
CA GLU A 114 22.91 3.06 6.71
C GLU A 114 22.95 2.73 5.22
N PHE A 115 21.79 2.66 4.58
CA PHE A 115 21.59 2.42 3.15
C PHE A 115 21.51 3.71 2.33
N GLY A 116 21.61 4.89 2.98
CA GLY A 116 21.48 6.19 2.32
C GLY A 116 20.03 6.59 2.02
N VAL A 117 19.09 6.02 2.76
CA VAL A 117 17.67 6.37 2.72
C VAL A 117 17.38 7.44 3.77
N ASP A 118 16.55 8.41 3.40
CA ASP A 118 15.96 9.37 4.33
C ASP A 118 14.71 8.76 4.97
N ALA A 119 14.89 8.21 6.14
CA ALA A 119 13.83 7.53 6.85
C ALA A 119 12.84 8.48 7.54
N ASP A 120 13.01 9.79 7.38
CA ASP A 120 12.04 10.81 7.81
C ASP A 120 11.14 11.29 6.66
N ARG A 121 11.28 10.69 5.47
CA ARG A 121 10.48 10.98 4.27
C ARG A 121 10.00 9.67 3.64
N ILE A 122 8.88 9.14 4.17
CA ILE A 122 8.33 7.84 3.79
C ILE A 122 6.92 7.99 3.23
N VAL A 123 6.69 7.48 2.03
CA VAL A 123 5.34 7.27 1.49
C VAL A 123 5.10 5.77 1.35
N VAL A 124 3.99 5.28 1.91
CA VAL A 124 3.57 3.88 1.76
C VAL A 124 2.63 3.73 0.57
N TRP A 125 2.81 2.67 -0.20
CA TRP A 125 2.02 2.41 -1.39
C TRP A 125 1.65 0.93 -1.47
N GLY A 126 0.38 0.62 -1.70
CA GLY A 126 -0.07 -0.76 -1.82
C GLY A 126 -1.24 -0.93 -2.78
N SER A 127 -1.53 -2.18 -3.15
CA SER A 127 -2.64 -2.51 -4.03
C SER A 127 -3.54 -3.60 -3.44
N SER A 128 -4.87 -3.48 -3.59
CA SER A 128 -5.84 -4.47 -3.10
C SER A 128 -5.67 -4.70 -1.59
N ALA A 129 -5.36 -5.92 -1.15
CA ALA A 129 -5.01 -6.21 0.25
C ALA A 129 -3.85 -5.33 0.77
N GLY A 130 -2.86 -4.98 -0.08
CA GLY A 130 -1.81 -4.02 0.26
C GLY A 130 -2.33 -2.59 0.34
N GLY A 131 -3.29 -2.20 -0.53
CA GLY A 131 -4.01 -0.92 -0.45
C GLY A 131 -4.75 -0.77 0.87
N HIS A 132 -5.45 -1.82 1.30
CA HIS A 132 -6.05 -1.89 2.62
C HIS A 132 -5.02 -1.70 3.75
N LEU A 133 -3.87 -2.40 3.70
CA LEU A 133 -2.85 -2.31 4.74
C LEU A 133 -2.20 -0.93 4.81
N VAL A 134 -1.95 -0.26 3.67
CA VAL A 134 -1.43 1.12 3.70
C VAL A 134 -2.47 2.12 4.19
N ALA A 135 -3.76 1.92 3.88
CA ALA A 135 -4.84 2.72 4.47
C ALA A 135 -4.93 2.50 5.99
N MET A 136 -4.80 1.25 6.47
CA MET A 136 -4.70 0.94 7.90
C MET A 136 -3.49 1.63 8.56
N LEU A 137 -2.32 1.64 7.91
CA LEU A 137 -1.13 2.34 8.42
C LEU A 137 -1.38 3.84 8.56
N GLY A 138 -2.07 4.47 7.60
CA GLY A 138 -2.38 5.90 7.62
C GLY A 138 -3.45 6.32 8.61
N THR A 139 -4.31 5.38 9.07
CA THR A 139 -5.45 5.66 9.96
C THR A 139 -5.27 5.10 11.38
N THR A 140 -4.32 4.16 11.59
CA THR A 140 -4.07 3.57 12.91
C THR A 140 -2.75 4.03 13.47
N GLY A 141 -2.76 5.05 14.31
CA GLY A 141 -1.65 5.44 15.18
C GLY A 141 -1.80 4.79 16.56
N ASP A 142 -0.68 4.40 17.16
CA ASP A 142 -0.55 4.29 18.60
C ASP A 142 0.67 5.14 19.03
N PRO A 143 0.86 5.44 20.33
CA PRO A 143 1.93 6.32 20.79
C PRO A 143 3.35 5.87 20.42
N GLU A 144 3.52 4.65 19.92
CA GLU A 144 4.82 4.06 19.60
C GLU A 144 5.01 3.86 18.10
N THR A 145 4.00 4.15 17.21
CA THR A 145 4.06 3.71 15.83
C THR A 145 3.37 4.56 14.77
N THR A 146 3.93 4.57 13.67
CA THR A 146 3.69 4.50 12.22
C THR A 146 2.87 5.57 11.54
N LYS A 147 1.78 6.07 12.08
CA LYS A 147 1.00 7.15 11.46
C LYS A 147 1.82 8.44 11.36
N ASP A 148 2.60 8.76 12.43
CA ASP A 148 3.52 9.89 12.47
C ASP A 148 4.86 9.60 11.77
N ASP A 149 5.10 8.35 11.36
CA ASP A 149 6.33 7.91 10.70
C ASP A 149 6.21 7.88 9.17
N ILE A 150 5.00 8.15 8.63
CA ILE A 150 4.74 8.17 7.19
C ILE A 150 4.14 9.50 6.77
N ASP A 151 4.60 10.03 5.62
CA ASP A 151 4.20 11.35 5.12
C ASP A 151 3.04 11.30 4.13
N GLY A 152 2.72 10.12 3.61
CA GLY A 152 1.64 9.92 2.65
C GLY A 152 1.30 8.46 2.40
N VAL A 153 0.07 8.25 1.96
CA VAL A 153 -0.47 6.94 1.58
C VAL A 153 -0.89 6.96 0.11
N ILE A 154 -0.46 5.97 -0.68
CA ILE A 154 -1.00 5.69 -2.02
C ILE A 154 -1.74 4.35 -1.95
N ASP A 155 -3.05 4.40 -2.01
CA ASP A 155 -3.92 3.24 -1.99
C ASP A 155 -4.44 2.93 -3.41
N TRP A 156 -4.11 1.77 -3.93
CA TRP A 156 -4.71 1.25 -5.14
C TRP A 156 -5.81 0.26 -4.78
N PHE A 157 -7.07 0.71 -4.93
CA PHE A 157 -8.29 -0.09 -4.79
C PHE A 157 -8.34 -1.00 -3.54
N GLY A 158 -7.84 -0.52 -2.40
CA GLY A 158 -7.96 -1.25 -1.14
C GLY A 158 -9.40 -1.24 -0.60
N PRO A 159 -9.87 -2.34 0.01
CA PRO A 159 -11.11 -2.30 0.76
C PRO A 159 -10.97 -1.44 2.03
N SER A 160 -11.96 -0.62 2.32
CA SER A 160 -11.95 0.31 3.45
C SER A 160 -12.97 -0.04 4.55
N GLU A 161 -14.02 -0.79 4.19
CA GLU A 161 -15.09 -1.20 5.09
C GLU A 161 -15.56 -2.61 4.72
N LEU A 162 -15.27 -3.59 5.58
CA LEU A 162 -15.43 -5.00 5.21
C LEU A 162 -16.88 -5.49 5.33
N LEU A 163 -17.65 -4.98 6.29
CA LEU A 163 -19.00 -5.50 6.60
C LEU A 163 -20.01 -5.27 5.48
N THR A 164 -19.90 -4.16 4.75
CA THR A 164 -20.85 -3.82 3.67
C THR A 164 -20.28 -4.07 2.27
N MET A 165 -19.05 -4.57 2.15
CA MET A 165 -18.39 -4.75 0.85
C MET A 165 -19.21 -5.66 -0.08
N GLN A 166 -19.79 -6.75 0.42
CA GLN A 166 -20.64 -7.65 -0.37
C GLN A 166 -21.89 -6.95 -0.91
N GLU A 167 -22.55 -6.14 -0.10
CA GLU A 167 -23.75 -5.39 -0.51
C GLU A 167 -23.46 -4.31 -1.54
N GLN A 168 -22.22 -3.84 -1.59
CA GLN A 168 -21.76 -2.80 -2.51
C GLN A 168 -21.35 -3.35 -3.87
N ARG A 169 -21.14 -4.67 -4.00
CA ARG A 169 -20.83 -5.33 -5.27
C ARG A 169 -22.02 -5.28 -6.20
N THR A 170 -21.90 -4.56 -7.29
CA THR A 170 -22.93 -4.40 -8.32
C THR A 170 -22.55 -5.07 -9.64
N LEU A 171 -21.26 -5.40 -9.81
CA LEU A 171 -20.74 -6.09 -10.97
C LEU A 171 -20.66 -7.60 -10.72
N PRO A 172 -20.86 -8.43 -11.76
CA PRO A 172 -20.79 -9.88 -11.61
C PRO A 172 -19.39 -10.33 -11.18
N VAL A 173 -19.32 -11.08 -10.10
CA VAL A 173 -18.10 -11.73 -9.64
C VAL A 173 -18.49 -13.01 -8.88
N ASP A 174 -17.73 -14.08 -9.12
CA ASP A 174 -17.93 -15.36 -8.39
C ASP A 174 -17.15 -15.34 -7.07
N LEU A 175 -17.46 -14.36 -6.23
CA LEU A 175 -16.89 -14.20 -4.89
C LEU A 175 -17.95 -13.65 -3.95
N ASP A 176 -18.05 -14.23 -2.76
CA ASP A 176 -18.88 -13.74 -1.68
C ASP A 176 -17.99 -13.36 -0.49
N ALA A 177 -17.92 -12.07 -0.16
CA ALA A 177 -17.14 -11.58 0.97
C ALA A 177 -17.62 -12.13 2.33
N ASN A 178 -18.89 -12.58 2.39
CA ASN A 178 -19.49 -13.16 3.58
C ASN A 178 -19.29 -14.68 3.69
N ALA A 179 -18.76 -15.33 2.66
CA ALA A 179 -18.48 -16.76 2.69
C ALA A 179 -17.46 -17.09 3.78
N PRO A 180 -17.58 -18.25 4.46
CA PRO A 180 -16.66 -18.64 5.55
C PRO A 180 -15.19 -18.77 5.11
N ASP A 181 -14.95 -19.05 3.83
CA ASP A 181 -13.63 -19.21 3.21
C ASP A 181 -13.21 -18.01 2.36
N SER A 182 -13.96 -16.90 2.40
CA SER A 182 -13.59 -15.67 1.74
C SER A 182 -12.25 -15.12 2.24
N TYR A 183 -11.62 -14.27 1.47
CA TYR A 183 -10.40 -13.57 1.89
C TYR A 183 -10.63 -12.73 3.13
N GLU A 184 -11.77 -12.07 3.20
CA GLU A 184 -12.20 -11.20 4.29
C GLU A 184 -12.44 -12.01 5.56
N SER A 185 -13.15 -13.16 5.45
CA SER A 185 -13.39 -14.06 6.59
C SER A 185 -12.09 -14.65 7.13
N ARG A 186 -11.15 -15.02 6.24
CA ARG A 186 -9.80 -15.47 6.66
C ARG A 186 -9.02 -14.37 7.36
N LEU A 187 -9.13 -13.12 6.87
CA LEU A 187 -8.46 -11.98 7.49
C LEU A 187 -8.91 -11.77 8.93
N VAL A 188 -10.22 -11.80 9.19
CA VAL A 188 -10.75 -11.57 10.55
C VAL A 188 -10.78 -12.82 11.42
N GLY A 189 -10.48 -14.00 10.84
CA GLY A 189 -10.46 -15.28 11.56
C GLY A 189 -11.85 -15.82 11.86
N GLY A 190 -12.80 -15.65 10.93
CA GLY A 190 -14.19 -16.13 10.96
C GLY A 190 -15.09 -15.31 10.06
N THR A 191 -16.34 -15.71 9.86
CA THR A 191 -17.26 -14.97 9.00
C THR A 191 -17.44 -13.53 9.49
N LEU A 192 -17.56 -12.58 8.56
CA LEU A 192 -17.68 -11.16 8.89
C LEU A 192 -18.91 -10.89 9.77
N GLN A 193 -20.02 -11.55 9.47
CA GLN A 193 -21.31 -11.35 10.14
C GLN A 193 -21.33 -11.87 11.58
N GLU A 194 -20.54 -12.92 11.86
CA GLU A 194 -20.37 -13.45 13.22
C GLU A 194 -19.25 -12.74 14.01
N ASN A 195 -18.42 -11.97 13.33
CA ASN A 195 -17.27 -11.26 13.91
C ASN A 195 -17.27 -9.76 13.58
N PRO A 196 -18.39 -9.02 13.78
CA PRO A 196 -18.52 -7.64 13.31
C PRO A 196 -17.49 -6.70 13.95
N GLU A 197 -17.13 -6.91 15.20
CA GLU A 197 -16.13 -6.06 15.89
C GLU A 197 -14.71 -6.28 15.34
N LYS A 198 -14.36 -7.53 14.98
CA LYS A 198 -13.08 -7.79 14.32
C LYS A 198 -13.06 -7.22 12.90
N ALA A 199 -14.18 -7.32 12.17
CA ALA A 199 -14.30 -6.73 10.84
C ALA A 199 -14.15 -5.19 10.89
N LYS A 200 -14.79 -4.52 11.86
CA LYS A 200 -14.60 -3.09 12.11
C LYS A 200 -13.15 -2.76 12.46
N ALA A 201 -12.53 -3.53 13.37
CA ALA A 201 -11.13 -3.33 13.75
C ALA A 201 -10.18 -3.49 12.55
N ALA A 202 -10.53 -4.32 11.57
CA ALA A 202 -9.80 -4.50 10.32
C ALA A 202 -10.28 -3.59 9.18
N SER A 203 -11.06 -2.55 9.44
CA SER A 203 -11.61 -1.63 8.43
C SER A 203 -11.02 -0.24 8.61
N PRO A 204 -10.18 0.27 7.68
CA PRO A 204 -9.60 1.62 7.78
C PRO A 204 -10.63 2.71 8.07
N LEU A 205 -11.82 2.60 7.49
CA LEU A 205 -12.91 3.56 7.67
C LEU A 205 -13.28 3.82 9.14
N THR A 206 -13.14 2.82 10.00
CA THR A 206 -13.49 2.93 11.44
C THR A 206 -12.44 3.67 12.27
N HIS A 207 -11.25 3.86 11.72
CA HIS A 207 -10.13 4.46 12.42
C HIS A 207 -9.85 5.91 12.01
N VAL A 208 -10.60 6.43 11.03
CA VAL A 208 -10.35 7.78 10.48
C VAL A 208 -10.51 8.86 11.55
N THR A 209 -9.47 9.67 11.71
CA THR A 209 -9.36 10.78 12.67
C THR A 209 -8.77 12.02 12.00
N ALA A 210 -8.80 13.17 12.68
CA ALA A 210 -8.35 14.45 12.11
C ALA A 210 -6.81 14.58 11.96
N ASP A 211 -6.05 13.67 12.54
CA ASP A 211 -4.59 13.63 12.51
C ASP A 211 -4.05 12.51 11.59
N ASP A 212 -4.91 11.97 10.70
CA ASP A 212 -4.52 10.92 9.76
C ASP A 212 -3.56 11.41 8.68
N THR A 213 -2.79 10.47 8.14
CA THR A 213 -1.85 10.74 7.04
C THR A 213 -2.60 11.03 5.74
N PRO A 214 -2.22 12.06 4.96
CA PRO A 214 -2.81 12.33 3.65
C PRO A 214 -2.81 11.13 2.72
N ILE A 215 -3.90 10.92 1.97
CA ILE A 215 -4.10 9.74 1.13
C ILE A 215 -4.43 10.09 -0.32
N LEU A 216 -3.78 9.39 -1.26
CA LEU A 216 -4.11 9.37 -2.68
C LEU A 216 -4.62 7.98 -3.07
N ILE A 217 -5.86 7.92 -3.55
CA ILE A 217 -6.52 6.66 -3.90
C ILE A 217 -6.69 6.57 -5.42
N PHE A 218 -6.36 5.41 -6.01
CA PHE A 218 -6.67 5.06 -7.38
C PHE A 218 -7.64 3.89 -7.42
N HIS A 219 -8.75 4.00 -8.17
CA HIS A 219 -9.72 2.93 -8.26
C HIS A 219 -10.37 2.87 -9.64
N GLY A 220 -10.50 1.68 -10.21
CA GLY A 220 -11.24 1.45 -11.45
C GLY A 220 -12.75 1.44 -11.22
N ASN A 221 -13.53 2.09 -12.10
CA ASN A 221 -14.98 2.11 -11.95
C ASN A 221 -15.68 0.79 -12.37
N GLU A 222 -14.94 -0.13 -13.00
CA GLU A 222 -15.41 -1.47 -13.35
C GLU A 222 -14.78 -2.56 -12.45
N ASP A 223 -14.32 -2.18 -11.25
CA ASP A 223 -13.77 -3.13 -10.28
C ASP A 223 -14.88 -4.00 -9.68
N ALA A 224 -14.90 -5.28 -10.07
CA ALA A 224 -15.84 -6.27 -9.57
C ALA A 224 -15.41 -6.92 -8.24
N LEU A 225 -14.11 -6.84 -7.90
CA LEU A 225 -13.57 -7.47 -6.69
C LEU A 225 -13.74 -6.59 -5.46
N VAL A 226 -13.26 -5.33 -5.56
CA VAL A 226 -13.43 -4.32 -4.52
C VAL A 226 -14.28 -3.19 -5.11
N PRO A 227 -15.52 -3.01 -4.65
CA PRO A 227 -16.39 -1.98 -5.19
C PRO A 227 -15.81 -0.57 -5.04
N LEU A 228 -15.87 0.26 -6.08
CA LEU A 228 -15.43 1.66 -6.06
C LEU A 228 -16.04 2.44 -4.88
N LYS A 229 -17.21 2.04 -4.41
CA LYS A 229 -17.87 2.63 -3.23
C LYS A 229 -17.00 2.57 -1.97
N GLN A 230 -16.10 1.59 -1.85
CA GLN A 230 -15.13 1.50 -0.75
C GLN A 230 -14.25 2.76 -0.70
N SER A 231 -13.70 3.19 -1.83
CA SER A 231 -12.90 4.42 -1.92
C SER A 231 -13.72 5.68 -1.66
N TYR A 232 -14.95 5.76 -2.17
CA TYR A 232 -15.84 6.90 -1.88
C TYR A 232 -16.13 7.03 -0.38
N LEU A 233 -16.34 5.92 0.33
CA LEU A 233 -16.57 5.95 1.78
C LEU A 233 -15.35 6.47 2.53
N LEU A 234 -14.16 6.02 2.16
CA LEU A 234 -12.92 6.43 2.82
C LEU A 234 -12.63 7.92 2.58
N VAL A 235 -12.71 8.40 1.33
CA VAL A 235 -12.52 9.81 1.01
C VAL A 235 -13.52 10.68 1.76
N LYS A 236 -14.79 10.30 1.79
CA LYS A 236 -15.81 11.02 2.55
C LYS A 236 -15.50 11.11 4.04
N ALA A 237 -14.96 10.04 4.62
CA ALA A 237 -14.55 10.06 6.03
C ALA A 237 -13.39 11.02 6.27
N TYR A 238 -12.38 11.03 5.39
CA TYR A 238 -11.26 11.96 5.42
C TYR A 238 -11.75 13.43 5.27
N ASP A 239 -12.65 13.70 4.31
CA ASP A 239 -13.24 15.04 4.11
C ASP A 239 -13.96 15.53 5.37
N ASN A 240 -14.70 14.64 6.06
CA ASN A 240 -15.38 14.98 7.31
C ASN A 240 -14.42 15.37 8.44
N MET A 241 -13.19 14.87 8.40
CA MET A 241 -12.12 15.17 9.36
C MET A 241 -11.18 16.29 8.89
N ALA A 242 -11.44 16.85 7.69
CA ALA A 242 -10.58 17.87 7.06
C ALA A 242 -9.12 17.39 6.81
N VAL A 243 -8.93 16.10 6.62
CA VAL A 243 -7.65 15.50 6.23
C VAL A 243 -7.55 15.42 4.71
N PRO A 244 -6.40 15.78 4.09
CA PRO A 244 -6.25 15.71 2.64
C PRO A 244 -6.45 14.30 2.08
N ALA A 245 -7.40 14.16 1.17
CA ALA A 245 -7.66 12.91 0.45
C ALA A 245 -8.00 13.21 -1.01
N GLN A 246 -7.43 12.42 -1.93
CA GLN A 246 -7.72 12.53 -3.35
C GLN A 246 -8.09 11.16 -3.90
N LEU A 247 -9.19 11.07 -4.65
CA LEU A 247 -9.58 9.88 -5.40
C LEU A 247 -9.43 10.13 -6.90
N VAL A 248 -8.69 9.27 -7.56
CA VAL A 248 -8.56 9.19 -9.02
C VAL A 248 -9.33 7.97 -9.49
N VAL A 249 -10.47 8.21 -10.13
CA VAL A 249 -11.25 7.14 -10.74
C VAL A 249 -10.71 6.85 -12.14
N ILE A 250 -10.35 5.59 -12.40
CA ILE A 250 -9.86 5.12 -13.71
C ILE A 250 -11.03 4.54 -14.48
N GLU A 251 -11.54 5.29 -15.46
CA GLU A 251 -12.68 4.91 -16.26
C GLU A 251 -12.40 3.65 -17.10
N GLY A 252 -13.32 2.68 -17.07
CA GLY A 252 -13.23 1.39 -17.79
C GLY A 252 -12.21 0.43 -17.22
N ALA A 253 -11.58 0.74 -16.09
CA ALA A 253 -10.64 -0.15 -15.45
C ALA A 253 -11.32 -1.02 -14.38
N GLY A 254 -10.91 -2.30 -14.34
CA GLY A 254 -11.26 -3.23 -13.27
C GLY A 254 -10.29 -3.16 -12.10
N HIS A 255 -10.06 -4.30 -11.45
CA HIS A 255 -9.16 -4.44 -10.30
C HIS A 255 -7.67 -4.39 -10.72
N GLY A 256 -7.19 -3.21 -11.08
CA GLY A 256 -5.82 -3.00 -11.56
C GLY A 256 -5.66 -3.04 -13.09
N GLY A 257 -4.43 -3.27 -13.54
CA GLY A 257 -4.07 -3.37 -14.94
C GLY A 257 -3.35 -2.15 -15.52
N PRO A 258 -3.08 -2.14 -16.85
CA PRO A 258 -2.22 -1.14 -17.48
C PRO A 258 -2.72 0.31 -17.35
N ALA A 259 -4.02 0.51 -17.17
CA ALA A 259 -4.62 1.83 -17.01
C ALA A 259 -4.09 2.59 -15.78
N PHE A 260 -3.65 1.87 -14.76
CA PHE A 260 -3.02 2.43 -13.55
C PHE A 260 -1.57 2.86 -13.77
N GLN A 261 -0.95 2.47 -14.90
CA GLN A 261 0.46 2.72 -15.23
C GLN A 261 0.66 3.75 -16.35
N THR A 262 -0.41 4.42 -16.77
CA THR A 262 -0.31 5.47 -17.81
C THR A 262 0.56 6.63 -17.35
N THR A 263 1.13 7.37 -18.29
CA THR A 263 1.93 8.59 -17.99
C THR A 263 1.14 9.58 -17.13
N GLY A 264 -0.18 9.71 -17.37
CA GLY A 264 -1.06 10.57 -16.58
C GLY A 264 -1.20 10.09 -15.13
N ALA A 265 -1.44 8.78 -14.93
CA ALA A 265 -1.53 8.21 -13.60
C ALA A 265 -0.21 8.32 -12.83
N ARG A 266 0.92 8.00 -13.48
CA ARG A 266 2.27 8.15 -12.89
C ARG A 266 2.57 9.61 -12.51
N LYS A 267 2.15 10.58 -13.35
CA LYS A 267 2.34 11.98 -13.03
C LYS A 267 1.60 12.39 -11.74
N VAL A 268 0.34 12.00 -11.58
CA VAL A 268 -0.42 12.32 -10.36
C VAL A 268 0.25 11.69 -9.12
N MET A 269 0.71 10.43 -9.23
CA MET A 269 1.43 9.78 -8.13
C MET A 269 2.76 10.49 -7.83
N LEU A 270 3.53 10.87 -8.86
CA LEU A 270 4.80 11.57 -8.68
C LEU A 270 4.60 12.96 -8.05
N ASP A 271 3.57 13.69 -8.47
CA ASP A 271 3.24 14.99 -7.88
C ASP A 271 2.93 14.83 -6.38
N PHE A 272 2.15 13.81 -6.01
CA PHE A 272 1.87 13.49 -4.61
C PHE A 272 3.12 13.07 -3.85
N LEU A 273 3.95 12.19 -4.41
CA LEU A 273 5.22 11.78 -3.80
C LEU A 273 6.11 13.00 -3.52
N ASN A 274 6.30 13.88 -4.51
CA ASN A 274 7.13 15.08 -4.37
C ASN A 274 6.57 16.04 -3.32
N GLU A 275 5.24 16.21 -3.25
CA GLU A 275 4.60 17.04 -2.24
C GLU A 275 4.81 16.49 -0.82
N ARG A 276 4.64 15.18 -0.66
CA ARG A 276 4.72 14.55 0.67
C ARG A 276 6.16 14.38 1.17
N THR A 277 7.13 14.27 0.27
CA THR A 277 8.53 14.08 0.62
C THR A 277 9.39 15.33 0.38
N ALA A 278 8.79 16.50 0.22
CA ALA A 278 9.52 17.76 0.10
C ALA A 278 10.41 17.99 1.33
N GLU A 279 11.66 18.45 1.10
CA GLU A 279 12.51 18.85 2.22
C GLU A 279 11.86 20.03 2.95
N VAL A 280 11.55 19.82 4.23
CA VAL A 280 11.11 20.93 5.09
C VAL A 280 12.35 21.75 5.39
N GLU A 281 12.44 22.98 4.83
CA GLU A 281 13.46 23.92 5.26
C GLU A 281 13.29 24.13 6.77
N LYS A 282 14.24 23.56 7.57
CA LYS A 282 14.31 23.87 8.99
C LYS A 282 14.68 25.35 9.09
N SER A 283 13.69 26.19 9.40
CA SER A 283 13.97 27.58 9.82
C SER A 283 14.88 27.50 11.07
N GLU A 284 16.10 27.98 10.93
CA GLU A 284 17.06 28.17 12.02
C GLU A 284 16.51 29.08 13.13
#